data_84c61a551df52d463fb8218a95cc4661
#
_entry.id   84c61a551df52d463fb8218a95cc4661
#
_cell.length_a   1.000
_cell.length_b   1.000
_cell.length_c   1.000
_cell.angle_alpha   90.00
_cell.angle_beta   90.00
_cell.angle_gamma   90.00
#
_symmetry.space_group_name_H-M   'P 1'
#
loop_
_entity.id
_entity.type
_entity.pdbx_description
1 polymer ?
#
loop_
_entity_poly.entity_id
_entity_poly.type
_entity_poly.pdbx_seq_one_letter_code
_entity_poly.pdbx_strand_id
1 'polypeptide(L)'
;MRLRTLLLLLATATLVSCCGERYVSYTDTFDAGDVELFYAAEGRGKPVILLHGNGGSHNDMETSTRQLAQAGYLVYALDSRGQGCNAPLAEYHYHDMATDLYEFITAKGLEQPAVFGFSDGGIVALMTEVMYPGTLGAIATGGANIFVRGALVPEFEAGFFAQENPNPLNVMMMNEPTMTVEDMQRIGCPALIMAGDGDLIRPEHTHLIGENIPQGKTLIVPNADHGSYIYHSTRVGDLLLDFFEEIGY
;
A
#
# COMPACT_ATOMS: atom_id res chain seq x y z
N MET A 1 -56.27 22.62 51.68
CA MET A 1 -54.87 22.16 51.65
C MET A 1 -54.59 21.58 50.25
N ARG A 2 -53.90 22.34 49.39
CA ARG A 2 -53.58 21.91 48.02
C ARG A 2 -52.11 21.48 47.95
N LEU A 3 -51.87 20.20 47.70
CA LEU A 3 -50.54 19.61 47.53
C LEU A 3 -50.01 20.01 46.16
N ARG A 4 -48.90 20.76 46.11
CA ARG A 4 -48.20 21.07 44.86
C ARG A 4 -47.11 20.01 44.64
N THR A 5 -47.34 19.17 43.66
CA THR A 5 -46.35 18.18 43.16
C THR A 5 -45.29 18.91 42.35
N LEU A 6 -44.05 18.90 42.87
CA LEU A 6 -42.88 19.45 42.18
C LEU A 6 -42.33 18.37 41.26
N LEU A 7 -42.47 18.54 39.92
CA LEU A 7 -41.80 17.67 38.92
C LEU A 7 -40.33 18.13 38.82
N LEU A 8 -39.42 17.30 39.29
CA LEU A 8 -37.99 17.45 38.96
C LEU A 8 -37.74 16.87 37.56
N LEU A 9 -37.47 17.75 36.60
CA LEU A 9 -36.86 17.34 35.31
C LEU A 9 -35.37 17.05 35.54
N LEU A 10 -35.01 15.78 35.55
CA LEU A 10 -33.60 15.36 35.39
C LEU A 10 -33.19 15.55 33.92
N ALA A 11 -32.44 16.61 33.66
CA ALA A 11 -31.73 16.74 32.37
C ALA A 11 -30.51 15.79 32.39
N THR A 12 -30.59 14.67 31.73
CA THR A 12 -29.43 13.83 31.46
C THR A 12 -28.60 14.50 30.39
N ALA A 13 -27.53 15.19 30.79
CA ALA A 13 -26.50 15.65 29.88
C ALA A 13 -25.70 14.43 29.41
N THR A 14 -25.96 13.97 28.19
CA THR A 14 -25.07 13.03 27.47
C THR A 14 -23.79 13.79 27.14
N LEU A 15 -22.76 13.55 27.95
CA LEU A 15 -21.38 13.92 27.61
C LEU A 15 -20.99 13.10 26.39
N VAL A 16 -21.11 13.68 25.19
CA VAL A 16 -20.42 13.17 24.00
C VAL A 16 -18.94 13.43 24.26
N SER A 17 -18.22 12.39 24.67
CA SER A 17 -16.76 12.42 24.76
C SER A 17 -16.25 12.56 23.32
N CYS A 18 -15.91 13.78 22.91
CA CYS A 18 -15.09 14.03 21.73
C CYS A 18 -13.65 13.60 22.07
N CYS A 19 -13.44 12.29 22.24
CA CYS A 19 -12.11 11.73 22.22
C CYS A 19 -11.74 11.62 20.73
N GLY A 20 -11.31 12.73 20.13
CA GLY A 20 -10.70 12.70 18.81
C GLY A 20 -9.49 11.76 18.86
N GLU A 21 -9.36 10.90 17.88
CA GLU A 21 -8.21 9.99 17.74
C GLU A 21 -6.91 10.82 17.89
N ARG A 22 -6.00 10.32 18.74
CA ARG A 22 -4.75 11.01 19.04
C ARG A 22 -3.81 10.88 17.85
N TYR A 23 -3.25 12.02 17.37
CA TYR A 23 -2.14 11.99 16.42
C TYR A 23 -0.96 11.24 16.99
N VAL A 24 -0.38 10.31 16.23
CA VAL A 24 0.79 9.52 16.61
C VAL A 24 1.96 9.80 15.65
N SER A 25 3.19 9.61 16.13
CA SER A 25 4.41 9.60 15.33
C SER A 25 5.42 8.74 16.08
N TYR A 26 5.68 7.55 15.59
CA TYR A 26 6.60 6.58 16.21
C TYR A 26 7.10 5.56 15.18
N THR A 27 8.16 4.85 15.55
CA THR A 27 8.60 3.64 14.88
C THR A 27 8.53 2.46 15.82
N ASP A 28 8.30 1.26 15.29
CA ASP A 28 8.20 0.03 16.07
C ASP A 28 8.51 -1.17 15.17
N THR A 29 8.49 -2.35 15.73
CA THR A 29 8.63 -3.61 15.02
C THR A 29 7.37 -4.47 15.18
N PHE A 30 7.16 -5.39 14.25
CA PHE A 30 6.08 -6.36 14.23
C PHE A 30 6.68 -7.75 14.02
N ASP A 31 6.37 -8.68 14.91
CA ASP A 31 6.76 -10.09 14.81
C ASP A 31 5.82 -10.82 13.85
N ALA A 32 6.31 -11.15 12.64
CA ALA A 32 5.61 -11.91 11.62
C ALA A 32 5.92 -13.43 11.73
N GLY A 33 6.39 -13.88 12.88
CA GLY A 33 6.66 -15.28 13.22
C GLY A 33 8.06 -15.74 12.87
N ASP A 34 8.47 -15.67 11.62
CA ASP A 34 9.83 -16.04 11.15
C ASP A 34 10.74 -14.83 10.93
N VAL A 35 10.17 -13.62 10.83
CA VAL A 35 10.89 -12.36 10.66
C VAL A 35 10.30 -11.27 11.54
N GLU A 36 11.12 -10.28 11.90
CA GLU A 36 10.67 -9.06 12.53
C GLU A 36 10.64 -7.95 11.48
N LEU A 37 9.53 -7.23 11.38
CA LEU A 37 9.31 -6.18 10.38
C LEU A 37 9.29 -4.82 11.04
N PHE A 38 10.17 -3.94 10.59
CA PHE A 38 10.18 -2.54 11.01
C PHE A 38 9.08 -1.75 10.30
N TYR A 39 8.48 -0.80 11.01
CA TYR A 39 7.54 0.15 10.42
C TYR A 39 7.61 1.51 11.12
N ALA A 40 7.23 2.56 10.39
CA ALA A 40 6.95 3.87 10.92
C ALA A 40 5.44 4.13 10.87
N ALA A 41 4.89 4.81 11.89
CA ALA A 41 3.50 5.19 11.96
C ALA A 41 3.37 6.69 12.22
N GLU A 42 2.54 7.38 11.44
CA GLU A 42 2.30 8.82 11.59
C GLU A 42 0.83 9.17 11.29
N GLY A 43 0.26 10.08 12.07
CA GLY A 43 -1.07 10.62 11.81
C GLY A 43 -2.16 10.09 12.73
N ARG A 44 -3.39 10.08 12.23
CA ARG A 44 -4.62 9.61 12.90
C ARG A 44 -5.72 9.41 11.86
N GLY A 45 -6.79 8.71 12.20
CA GLY A 45 -7.95 8.51 11.32
C GLY A 45 -7.90 7.18 10.58
N LYS A 46 -8.49 7.11 9.38
CA LYS A 46 -8.53 5.87 8.58
C LYS A 46 -7.11 5.38 8.24
N PRO A 47 -6.86 4.07 8.32
CA PRO A 47 -5.52 3.53 8.14
C PRO A 47 -5.12 3.47 6.66
N VAL A 48 -3.93 3.97 6.34
CA VAL A 48 -3.28 3.82 5.04
C VAL A 48 -1.93 3.14 5.24
N ILE A 49 -1.61 2.13 4.43
CA ILE A 49 -0.32 1.45 4.46
C ILE A 49 0.46 1.80 3.21
N LEU A 50 1.74 2.14 3.37
CA LEU A 50 2.66 2.45 2.28
C LEU A 50 3.77 1.39 2.22
N LEU A 51 3.98 0.83 1.03
CA LEU A 51 4.97 -0.21 0.75
C LEU A 51 5.97 0.32 -0.28
N HIS A 52 7.25 0.25 0.05
CA HIS A 52 8.35 0.67 -0.83
C HIS A 52 8.63 -0.35 -1.96
N GLY A 53 9.44 0.05 -2.93
CA GLY A 53 9.93 -0.81 -4.00
C GLY A 53 11.14 -1.67 -3.62
N ASN A 54 11.65 -2.45 -4.56
CA ASN A 54 12.79 -3.35 -4.39
C ASN A 54 14.00 -2.64 -3.77
N GLY A 55 14.54 -3.20 -2.69
CA GLY A 55 15.72 -2.69 -1.99
C GLY A 55 15.52 -1.35 -1.26
N GLY A 56 14.29 -0.85 -1.18
CA GLY A 56 13.94 0.39 -0.52
C GLY A 56 13.68 0.26 0.98
N SER A 57 12.98 1.25 1.52
CA SER A 57 12.57 1.30 2.93
C SER A 57 11.39 2.26 3.15
N HIS A 58 10.85 2.27 4.38
CA HIS A 58 9.84 3.25 4.81
C HIS A 58 10.28 4.71 4.56
N ASN A 59 11.59 5.01 4.56
CA ASN A 59 12.11 6.37 4.30
C ASN A 59 11.78 6.85 2.88
N ASP A 60 11.68 5.95 1.92
CA ASP A 60 11.30 6.27 0.54
C ASP A 60 9.87 6.82 0.46
N MET A 61 9.03 6.45 1.43
CA MET A 61 7.64 6.89 1.55
C MET A 61 7.46 8.09 2.48
N GLU A 62 8.52 8.69 3.05
CA GLU A 62 8.43 9.75 4.07
C GLU A 62 7.59 10.95 3.62
N THR A 63 7.78 11.42 2.38
CA THR A 63 7.02 12.56 1.84
C THR A 63 5.53 12.26 1.78
N SER A 64 5.15 11.11 1.23
CA SER A 64 3.75 10.67 1.14
C SER A 64 3.16 10.37 2.51
N THR A 65 3.93 9.75 3.42
CA THR A 65 3.54 9.49 4.80
C THR A 65 3.12 10.79 5.48
N ARG A 66 3.97 11.81 5.43
CA ARG A 66 3.71 13.11 6.05
C ARG A 66 2.52 13.83 5.43
N GLN A 67 2.39 13.77 4.10
CA GLN A 67 1.30 14.41 3.36
C GLN A 67 -0.06 13.78 3.71
N LEU A 68 -0.17 12.46 3.69
CA LEU A 68 -1.39 11.75 4.05
C LEU A 68 -1.74 11.91 5.54
N ALA A 69 -0.73 11.89 6.44
CA ALA A 69 -0.94 12.12 7.86
C ALA A 69 -1.48 13.53 8.14
N GLN A 70 -1.00 14.55 7.42
CA GLN A 70 -1.52 15.93 7.48
C GLN A 70 -2.94 16.04 6.93
N ALA A 71 -3.31 15.21 5.96
CA ALA A 71 -4.67 15.12 5.43
C ALA A 71 -5.64 14.36 6.36
N GLY A 72 -5.16 13.78 7.46
CA GLY A 72 -6.00 13.17 8.49
C GLY A 72 -6.07 11.65 8.45
N TYR A 73 -5.13 10.99 7.77
CA TYR A 73 -4.99 9.53 7.75
C TYR A 73 -4.01 9.05 8.82
N LEU A 74 -4.20 7.83 9.32
CA LEU A 74 -3.21 7.10 10.10
C LEU A 74 -2.36 6.27 9.12
N VAL A 75 -1.13 6.68 8.92
CA VAL A 75 -0.25 6.10 7.90
C VAL A 75 0.76 5.16 8.54
N TYR A 76 0.89 3.97 8.00
CA TYR A 76 1.92 3.00 8.31
C TYR A 76 2.83 2.82 7.09
N ALA A 77 4.12 3.12 7.22
CA ALA A 77 5.12 2.84 6.20
C ALA A 77 5.96 1.64 6.66
N LEU A 78 5.85 0.51 5.95
CA LEU A 78 6.47 -0.76 6.32
C LEU A 78 7.77 -0.97 5.54
N ASP A 79 8.79 -1.51 6.22
CA ASP A 79 9.93 -2.14 5.58
C ASP A 79 9.58 -3.60 5.25
N SER A 80 9.70 -4.00 3.99
CA SER A 80 9.47 -5.38 3.56
C SER A 80 10.49 -6.33 4.20
N ARG A 81 10.14 -7.61 4.37
CA ARG A 81 11.05 -8.62 4.94
C ARG A 81 12.41 -8.56 4.26
N GLY A 82 13.48 -8.55 5.05
CA GLY A 82 14.86 -8.53 4.59
C GLY A 82 15.33 -7.23 3.96
N GLN A 83 14.55 -6.14 4.02
CA GLN A 83 14.84 -4.84 3.40
C GLN A 83 14.73 -3.70 4.43
N GLY A 84 15.23 -2.51 4.08
CA GLY A 84 15.19 -1.34 4.97
C GLY A 84 15.96 -1.59 6.27
N CYS A 85 15.28 -1.49 7.41
CA CYS A 85 15.82 -1.76 8.74
C CYS A 85 15.81 -3.24 9.11
N ASN A 86 15.19 -4.11 8.31
CA ASN A 86 15.09 -5.54 8.58
C ASN A 86 16.37 -6.28 8.18
N ALA A 87 16.70 -7.34 8.91
CA ALA A 87 17.88 -8.16 8.61
C ALA A 87 17.72 -8.84 7.23
N PRO A 88 18.75 -8.79 6.36
CA PRO A 88 18.69 -9.35 5.03
C PRO A 88 18.48 -10.87 5.05
N LEU A 89 17.76 -11.40 4.05
CA LEU A 89 17.46 -12.80 3.88
C LEU A 89 18.27 -13.41 2.73
N ALA A 90 18.41 -14.73 2.75
CA ALA A 90 19.08 -15.47 1.67
C ALA A 90 18.16 -15.70 0.45
N GLU A 91 16.85 -15.68 0.65
CA GLU A 91 15.82 -15.92 -0.35
C GLU A 91 14.60 -15.04 -0.06
N TYR A 92 13.89 -14.63 -1.09
CA TYR A 92 12.72 -13.74 -1.02
C TYR A 92 11.60 -14.26 -1.91
N HIS A 93 10.35 -14.09 -1.45
CA HIS A 93 9.14 -14.40 -2.20
C HIS A 93 8.05 -13.34 -1.96
N TYR A 94 7.37 -12.90 -3.02
CA TYR A 94 6.24 -11.98 -2.88
C TYR A 94 5.08 -12.58 -2.10
N HIS A 95 4.89 -13.90 -2.17
CA HIS A 95 3.90 -14.62 -1.36
C HIS A 95 4.11 -14.40 0.14
N ASP A 96 5.36 -14.48 0.60
CA ASP A 96 5.69 -14.26 2.02
C ASP A 96 5.47 -12.80 2.41
N MET A 97 5.86 -11.84 1.54
CA MET A 97 5.62 -10.42 1.77
C MET A 97 4.13 -10.07 1.82
N ALA A 98 3.31 -10.74 0.99
CA ALA A 98 1.85 -10.57 1.02
C ALA A 98 1.23 -11.15 2.30
N THR A 99 1.76 -12.27 2.79
CA THR A 99 1.38 -12.87 4.07
C THR A 99 1.75 -11.95 5.24
N ASP A 100 2.95 -11.37 5.24
CA ASP A 100 3.38 -10.38 6.23
C ASP A 100 2.42 -9.19 6.32
N LEU A 101 2.03 -8.65 5.17
CA LEU A 101 1.08 -7.53 5.11
C LEU A 101 -0.27 -7.92 5.72
N TYR A 102 -0.79 -9.10 5.36
CA TYR A 102 -2.04 -9.62 5.92
C TYR A 102 -1.96 -9.81 7.43
N GLU A 103 -0.88 -10.39 7.93
CA GLU A 103 -0.66 -10.61 9.37
C GLU A 103 -0.49 -9.29 10.12
N PHE A 104 0.22 -8.32 9.55
CA PHE A 104 0.33 -6.97 10.11
C PHE A 104 -1.05 -6.30 10.24
N ILE A 105 -1.86 -6.31 9.17
CA ILE A 105 -3.23 -5.76 9.17
C ILE A 105 -4.07 -6.40 10.27
N THR A 106 -4.03 -7.74 10.35
CA THR A 106 -4.79 -8.52 11.33
C THR A 106 -4.36 -8.23 12.77
N ALA A 107 -3.06 -8.25 13.05
CA ALA A 107 -2.52 -8.02 14.39
C ALA A 107 -2.73 -6.58 14.88
N LYS A 108 -2.70 -5.59 13.99
CA LYS A 108 -3.00 -4.19 14.32
C LYS A 108 -4.51 -3.92 14.39
N GLY A 109 -5.37 -4.87 14.01
CA GLY A 109 -6.82 -4.71 13.99
C GLY A 109 -7.29 -3.64 13.00
N LEU A 110 -6.59 -3.50 11.87
CA LEU A 110 -6.95 -2.51 10.86
C LEU A 110 -8.14 -3.02 10.04
N GLU A 111 -9.21 -2.26 10.00
CA GLU A 111 -10.40 -2.61 9.22
C GLU A 111 -10.28 -2.05 7.80
N GLN A 112 -10.09 -2.93 6.83
CA GLN A 112 -10.01 -2.61 5.40
C GLN A 112 -9.13 -1.37 5.11
N PRO A 113 -7.81 -1.40 5.44
CA PRO A 113 -6.93 -0.28 5.15
C PRO A 113 -6.77 -0.07 3.66
N ALA A 114 -6.57 1.19 3.24
CA ALA A 114 -6.06 1.46 1.89
C ALA A 114 -4.56 1.13 1.87
N VAL A 115 -4.09 0.55 0.77
CA VAL A 115 -2.67 0.24 0.58
C VAL A 115 -2.17 0.91 -0.69
N PHE A 116 -1.11 1.70 -0.57
CA PHE A 116 -0.32 2.12 -1.72
C PHE A 116 0.99 1.35 -1.73
N GLY A 117 1.32 0.75 -2.88
CA GLY A 117 2.59 0.08 -3.09
C GLY A 117 3.33 0.59 -4.33
N PHE A 118 4.62 0.85 -4.16
CA PHE A 118 5.50 1.19 -5.26
C PHE A 118 6.24 -0.05 -5.75
N SER A 119 6.24 -0.30 -7.07
CA SER A 119 6.99 -1.41 -7.70
C SER A 119 6.68 -2.74 -7.00
N ASP A 120 7.67 -3.36 -6.32
CA ASP A 120 7.48 -4.58 -5.51
C ASP A 120 6.36 -4.42 -4.48
N GLY A 121 6.27 -3.27 -3.81
CA GLY A 121 5.19 -2.99 -2.87
C GLY A 121 3.80 -3.02 -3.52
N GLY A 122 3.70 -2.60 -4.79
CA GLY A 122 2.47 -2.70 -5.57
C GLY A 122 2.11 -4.15 -5.92
N ILE A 123 3.10 -4.98 -6.22
CA ILE A 123 2.93 -6.44 -6.42
C ILE A 123 2.40 -7.07 -5.11
N VAL A 124 3.01 -6.72 -3.97
CA VAL A 124 2.60 -7.20 -2.65
C VAL A 124 1.15 -6.81 -2.34
N ALA A 125 0.76 -5.55 -2.59
CA ALA A 125 -0.61 -5.10 -2.36
C ALA A 125 -1.64 -5.89 -3.18
N LEU A 126 -1.40 -6.07 -4.49
CA LEU A 126 -2.27 -6.86 -5.37
C LEU A 126 -2.33 -8.32 -4.91
N MET A 127 -1.17 -8.93 -4.63
CA MET A 127 -1.08 -10.33 -4.19
C MET A 127 -1.78 -10.57 -2.85
N THR A 128 -1.71 -9.62 -1.92
CA THR A 128 -2.41 -9.73 -0.63
C THR A 128 -3.92 -9.84 -0.83
N GLU A 129 -4.53 -9.00 -1.66
CA GLU A 129 -5.97 -9.07 -1.92
C GLU A 129 -6.38 -10.32 -2.71
N VAL A 130 -5.51 -10.81 -3.60
CA VAL A 130 -5.71 -12.07 -4.34
C VAL A 130 -5.68 -13.28 -3.38
N MET A 131 -4.73 -13.32 -2.44
CA MET A 131 -4.56 -14.41 -1.47
C MET A 131 -5.56 -14.34 -0.33
N TYR A 132 -5.89 -13.14 0.14
CA TYR A 132 -6.74 -12.87 1.30
C TYR A 132 -7.87 -11.89 0.92
N PRO A 133 -8.86 -12.31 0.12
CA PRO A 133 -9.88 -11.43 -0.43
C PRO A 133 -10.69 -10.70 0.65
N GLY A 134 -10.93 -9.40 0.44
CA GLY A 134 -11.69 -8.53 1.36
C GLY A 134 -10.85 -7.96 2.51
N THR A 135 -9.53 -8.16 2.48
CA THR A 135 -8.61 -7.60 3.47
C THR A 135 -8.41 -6.10 3.27
N LEU A 136 -8.32 -5.66 2.02
CA LEU A 136 -8.01 -4.26 1.69
C LEU A 136 -9.27 -3.47 1.35
N GLY A 137 -9.33 -2.21 1.80
CA GLY A 137 -10.41 -1.27 1.47
C GLY A 137 -10.21 -0.57 0.12
N ALA A 138 -8.97 -0.36 -0.27
CA ALA A 138 -8.56 0.16 -1.56
C ALA A 138 -7.11 -0.20 -1.87
N ILE A 139 -6.77 -0.30 -3.15
CA ILE A 139 -5.39 -0.51 -3.62
C ILE A 139 -5.00 0.65 -4.52
N ALA A 140 -3.78 1.17 -4.32
CA ALA A 140 -3.12 2.01 -5.32
C ALA A 140 -1.72 1.45 -5.60
N THR A 141 -1.29 1.43 -6.84
CA THR A 141 0.05 0.95 -7.21
C THR A 141 0.78 1.96 -8.09
N GLY A 142 2.11 2.03 -7.92
CA GLY A 142 2.99 2.76 -8.82
C GLY A 142 3.99 1.81 -9.46
N GLY A 143 3.92 1.57 -10.78
CA GLY A 143 4.87 0.72 -11.51
C GLY A 143 4.87 -0.75 -11.12
N ALA A 144 3.70 -1.33 -10.79
CA ALA A 144 3.56 -2.74 -10.46
C ALA A 144 3.42 -3.61 -11.72
N ASN A 145 3.81 -4.89 -11.59
CA ASN A 145 3.56 -5.92 -12.60
C ASN A 145 2.94 -7.18 -11.97
N ILE A 146 2.23 -7.98 -12.77
CA ILE A 146 1.59 -9.23 -12.31
C ILE A 146 2.29 -10.49 -12.85
N PHE A 147 3.13 -10.34 -13.85
CA PHE A 147 4.05 -11.37 -14.34
C PHE A 147 5.33 -10.68 -14.85
N VAL A 148 6.40 -11.45 -15.05
CA VAL A 148 7.73 -10.89 -15.30
C VAL A 148 7.96 -10.63 -16.80
N ARG A 149 7.86 -11.69 -17.62
CA ARG A 149 8.21 -11.62 -19.04
C ARG A 149 7.17 -10.85 -19.84
N GLY A 150 7.62 -9.82 -20.57
CA GLY A 150 6.77 -8.98 -21.40
C GLY A 150 6.04 -7.86 -20.66
N ALA A 151 6.23 -7.73 -19.33
CA ALA A 151 5.72 -6.62 -18.54
C ALA A 151 6.63 -5.39 -18.61
N LEU A 152 7.93 -5.62 -18.80
CA LEU A 152 8.96 -4.59 -18.81
C LEU A 152 9.21 -4.08 -20.24
N VAL A 153 9.72 -2.85 -20.35
CA VAL A 153 10.22 -2.37 -21.65
C VAL A 153 11.38 -3.24 -22.13
N PRO A 154 11.47 -3.56 -23.45
CA PRO A 154 12.39 -4.59 -23.96
C PRO A 154 13.86 -4.36 -23.62
N GLU A 155 14.32 -3.11 -23.65
CA GLU A 155 15.71 -2.75 -23.36
C GLU A 155 16.06 -3.00 -21.90
N PHE A 156 15.14 -2.69 -20.97
CA PHE A 156 15.32 -2.98 -19.56
C PHE A 156 15.22 -4.48 -19.28
N GLU A 157 14.23 -5.16 -19.86
CA GLU A 157 14.03 -6.60 -19.69
C GLU A 157 15.28 -7.39 -20.14
N ALA A 158 15.85 -7.06 -21.31
CA ALA A 158 17.03 -7.73 -21.81
C ALA A 158 18.23 -7.56 -20.86
N GLY A 159 18.49 -6.35 -20.36
CA GLY A 159 19.58 -6.09 -19.42
C GLY A 159 19.36 -6.75 -18.05
N PHE A 160 18.11 -6.73 -17.57
CA PHE A 160 17.76 -7.31 -16.29
C PHE A 160 18.00 -8.83 -16.27
N PHE A 161 17.58 -9.54 -17.29
CA PHE A 161 17.78 -11.01 -17.40
C PHE A 161 19.18 -11.42 -17.83
N ALA A 162 20.04 -10.50 -18.28
CA ALA A 162 21.43 -10.78 -18.61
C ALA A 162 22.40 -10.70 -17.41
N GLN A 163 21.92 -10.42 -16.20
CA GLN A 163 22.74 -10.37 -14.99
C GLN A 163 23.37 -11.75 -14.71
N GLU A 164 24.71 -11.80 -14.60
CA GLU A 164 25.42 -13.06 -14.35
C GLU A 164 25.30 -13.54 -12.90
N ASN A 165 25.24 -12.62 -11.95
CA ASN A 165 25.17 -12.92 -10.51
C ASN A 165 24.12 -11.98 -9.85
N PRO A 166 22.84 -12.20 -10.08
CA PRO A 166 21.81 -11.37 -9.49
C PRO A 166 21.78 -11.57 -7.96
N ASN A 167 21.55 -10.49 -7.23
CA ASN A 167 21.30 -10.58 -5.79
C ASN A 167 19.97 -11.31 -5.52
N PRO A 168 19.72 -11.80 -4.28
CA PRO A 168 18.51 -12.57 -3.96
C PRO A 168 17.19 -11.86 -4.30
N LEU A 169 17.10 -10.53 -4.14
CA LEU A 169 15.91 -9.76 -4.52
C LEU A 169 15.71 -9.78 -6.05
N ASN A 170 16.77 -9.62 -6.84
CA ASN A 170 16.70 -9.72 -8.30
C ASN A 170 16.35 -11.14 -8.75
N VAL A 171 16.81 -12.18 -8.02
CA VAL A 171 16.41 -13.58 -8.30
C VAL A 171 14.90 -13.75 -8.12
N MET A 172 14.30 -13.19 -7.04
CA MET A 172 12.85 -13.16 -6.87
C MET A 172 12.16 -12.48 -8.05
N MET A 173 12.57 -11.25 -8.39
CA MET A 173 11.98 -10.48 -9.49
C MET A 173 12.11 -11.14 -10.85
N MET A 174 13.11 -12.01 -11.08
CA MET A 174 13.28 -12.77 -12.32
C MET A 174 12.30 -13.93 -12.45
N ASN A 175 11.75 -14.42 -11.34
CA ASN A 175 10.91 -15.61 -11.29
C ASN A 175 9.46 -15.29 -10.88
N GLU A 176 9.23 -14.18 -10.22
CA GLU A 176 7.96 -13.75 -9.65
C GLU A 176 7.65 -12.28 -10.01
N PRO A 177 6.40 -11.82 -9.95
CA PRO A 177 5.19 -12.59 -9.65
C PRO A 177 4.72 -13.49 -10.80
N THR A 178 3.77 -14.38 -10.48
CA THR A 178 3.12 -15.27 -11.43
C THR A 178 1.58 -15.15 -11.34
N MET A 179 1.08 -13.94 -11.04
CA MET A 179 -0.36 -13.68 -11.03
C MET A 179 -0.91 -13.65 -12.45
N THR A 180 -2.21 -13.90 -12.57
CA THR A 180 -2.92 -13.97 -13.83
C THR A 180 -3.93 -12.83 -13.97
N VAL A 181 -4.49 -12.66 -15.16
CA VAL A 181 -5.60 -11.72 -15.39
C VAL A 181 -6.85 -12.15 -14.60
N GLU A 182 -7.11 -13.43 -14.47
CA GLU A 182 -8.19 -13.99 -13.68
C GLU A 182 -8.04 -13.68 -12.18
N ASP A 183 -6.82 -13.56 -11.69
CA ASP A 183 -6.56 -13.11 -10.31
C ASP A 183 -6.97 -11.64 -10.15
N MET A 184 -6.68 -10.78 -11.11
CA MET A 184 -7.10 -9.37 -11.09
C MET A 184 -8.64 -9.23 -11.08
N GLN A 185 -9.35 -10.08 -11.80
CA GLN A 185 -10.82 -10.08 -11.84
C GLN A 185 -11.46 -10.44 -10.50
N ARG A 186 -10.71 -11.04 -9.56
CA ARG A 186 -11.20 -11.39 -8.21
C ARG A 186 -10.98 -10.28 -7.18
N ILE A 187 -10.22 -9.24 -7.49
CA ILE A 187 -9.99 -8.10 -6.60
C ILE A 187 -11.30 -7.31 -6.47
N GLY A 188 -11.87 -7.29 -5.26
CA GLY A 188 -13.20 -6.72 -5.00
C GLY A 188 -13.21 -5.26 -4.59
N CYS A 189 -12.08 -4.69 -4.16
CA CYS A 189 -11.95 -3.31 -3.72
C CYS A 189 -11.62 -2.35 -4.88
N PRO A 190 -11.89 -1.02 -4.73
CA PRO A 190 -11.41 -0.01 -5.67
C PRO A 190 -9.90 -0.06 -5.84
N ALA A 191 -9.42 0.11 -7.08
CA ALA A 191 -7.99 0.08 -7.38
C ALA A 191 -7.57 1.19 -8.34
N LEU A 192 -6.46 1.87 -8.04
CA LEU A 192 -5.78 2.85 -8.90
C LEU A 192 -4.41 2.30 -9.32
N ILE A 193 -4.29 1.93 -10.59
CA ILE A 193 -3.07 1.33 -11.15
C ILE A 193 -2.32 2.38 -11.94
N MET A 194 -1.15 2.80 -11.44
CA MET A 194 -0.36 3.90 -12.00
C MET A 194 0.98 3.43 -12.54
N ALA A 195 1.47 4.11 -13.58
CA ALA A 195 2.85 4.08 -14.03
C ALA A 195 3.22 5.43 -14.65
N GLY A 196 4.50 5.78 -14.69
CA GLY A 196 4.97 6.94 -15.45
C GLY A 196 4.86 6.71 -16.97
N ASP A 197 4.78 7.77 -17.77
CA ASP A 197 4.82 7.66 -19.23
C ASP A 197 6.22 7.27 -19.77
N GLY A 198 7.27 7.41 -18.94
CA GLY A 198 8.63 6.91 -19.15
C GLY A 198 9.02 5.77 -18.20
N ASP A 199 8.05 4.99 -17.71
CA ASP A 199 8.28 3.90 -16.75
C ASP A 199 9.03 2.71 -17.40
N LEU A 200 9.70 1.91 -16.59
CA LEU A 200 10.25 0.62 -17.00
C LEU A 200 9.16 -0.47 -17.18
N ILE A 201 7.99 -0.28 -16.57
CA ILE A 201 6.79 -1.10 -16.82
C ILE A 201 6.10 -0.57 -18.06
N ARG A 202 5.76 -1.45 -18.99
CA ARG A 202 5.07 -1.08 -20.23
C ARG A 202 3.67 -0.55 -19.91
N PRO A 203 3.24 0.57 -20.55
CA PRO A 203 1.90 1.12 -20.34
C PRO A 203 0.78 0.09 -20.60
N GLU A 204 0.97 -0.81 -21.61
CA GLU A 204 0.01 -1.88 -21.91
C GLU A 204 -0.16 -2.84 -20.74
N HIS A 205 0.91 -3.09 -19.97
CA HIS A 205 0.84 -3.94 -18.79
C HIS A 205 0.08 -3.26 -17.64
N THR A 206 0.32 -1.96 -17.44
CA THR A 206 -0.43 -1.14 -16.46
C THR A 206 -1.93 -1.12 -16.81
N HIS A 207 -2.27 -0.95 -18.09
CA HIS A 207 -3.65 -1.04 -18.58
C HIS A 207 -4.24 -2.44 -18.38
N LEU A 208 -3.45 -3.49 -18.69
CA LEU A 208 -3.90 -4.87 -18.47
C LEU A 208 -4.34 -5.12 -17.03
N ILE A 209 -3.59 -4.61 -16.05
CA ILE A 209 -3.95 -4.76 -14.64
C ILE A 209 -5.22 -3.97 -14.33
N GLY A 210 -5.24 -2.66 -14.59
CA GLY A 210 -6.34 -1.79 -14.19
C GLY A 210 -7.66 -2.09 -14.86
N GLU A 211 -7.65 -2.49 -16.14
CA GLU A 211 -8.86 -2.82 -16.91
C GLU A 211 -9.47 -4.18 -16.52
N ASN A 212 -8.70 -5.07 -15.89
CA ASN A 212 -9.19 -6.37 -15.44
C ASN A 212 -9.59 -6.42 -13.96
N ILE A 213 -9.37 -5.37 -13.19
CA ILE A 213 -9.94 -5.24 -11.84
C ILE A 213 -11.34 -4.62 -11.96
N PRO A 214 -12.42 -5.24 -11.42
CA PRO A 214 -13.79 -4.76 -11.60
C PRO A 214 -14.03 -3.30 -11.21
N GLN A 215 -13.33 -2.80 -10.22
CA GLN A 215 -13.34 -1.40 -9.77
C GLN A 215 -11.98 -0.73 -10.00
N GLY A 216 -11.26 -1.17 -11.04
CA GLY A 216 -9.93 -0.69 -11.39
C GLY A 216 -9.95 0.56 -12.26
N LYS A 217 -8.98 1.43 -12.05
CA LYS A 217 -8.66 2.59 -12.88
C LYS A 217 -7.19 2.57 -13.24
N THR A 218 -6.88 2.99 -14.46
CA THR A 218 -5.49 3.16 -14.90
C THR A 218 -5.16 4.63 -15.04
N LEU A 219 -3.99 5.02 -14.56
CA LEU A 219 -3.44 6.35 -14.73
C LEU A 219 -1.98 6.29 -15.22
N ILE A 220 -1.74 6.71 -16.43
CA ILE A 220 -0.37 6.96 -16.91
C ILE A 220 0.00 8.39 -16.52
N VAL A 221 0.98 8.51 -15.64
CA VAL A 221 1.42 9.77 -15.04
C VAL A 221 2.33 10.49 -16.03
N PRO A 222 1.94 11.65 -16.59
CA PRO A 222 2.72 12.32 -17.64
C PRO A 222 4.03 12.90 -17.09
N ASN A 223 5.09 12.90 -17.90
CA ASN A 223 6.43 13.40 -17.55
C ASN A 223 6.98 12.74 -16.24
N ALA A 224 6.81 11.45 -16.12
CA ALA A 224 7.29 10.67 -14.98
C ALA A 224 7.95 9.37 -15.47
N ASP A 225 9.05 9.01 -14.84
CA ASP A 225 9.67 7.70 -14.95
C ASP A 225 9.17 6.77 -13.82
N HIS A 226 9.85 5.64 -13.61
CA HIS A 226 9.45 4.64 -12.63
C HIS A 226 9.31 5.19 -11.20
N GLY A 227 10.18 6.12 -10.77
CA GLY A 227 10.23 6.58 -9.37
C GLY A 227 10.04 8.09 -9.16
N SER A 228 10.15 8.91 -10.21
CA SER A 228 10.25 10.37 -10.07
C SER A 228 9.00 11.07 -9.51
N TYR A 229 7.84 10.45 -9.61
CA TYR A 229 6.61 10.97 -9.03
C TYR A 229 6.32 10.43 -7.62
N ILE A 230 7.18 9.54 -7.13
CA ILE A 230 7.06 8.83 -5.85
C ILE A 230 8.10 9.32 -4.85
N TYR A 231 9.40 9.14 -5.20
CA TYR A 231 10.50 9.49 -4.30
C TYR A 231 10.64 11.00 -4.10
N HIS A 232 10.63 11.45 -2.85
CA HIS A 232 10.77 12.86 -2.46
C HIS A 232 9.83 13.81 -3.20
N SER A 233 8.67 13.32 -3.65
CA SER A 233 7.66 14.01 -4.43
C SER A 233 6.33 14.03 -3.69
N THR A 234 5.60 15.15 -3.76
CA THR A 234 4.22 15.21 -3.26
C THR A 234 3.22 14.67 -4.27
N ARG A 235 3.66 14.40 -5.50
CA ARG A 235 2.77 14.08 -6.61
C ARG A 235 1.96 12.81 -6.38
N VAL A 236 2.59 11.73 -5.92
CA VAL A 236 1.86 10.50 -5.61
C VAL A 236 0.90 10.70 -4.45
N GLY A 237 1.28 11.48 -3.42
CA GLY A 237 0.38 11.81 -2.31
C GLY A 237 -0.86 12.58 -2.78
N ASP A 238 -0.71 13.55 -3.70
CA ASP A 238 -1.85 14.27 -4.30
C ASP A 238 -2.76 13.30 -5.06
N LEU A 239 -2.19 12.40 -5.90
CA LEU A 239 -2.95 11.38 -6.64
C LEU A 239 -3.70 10.41 -5.71
N LEU A 240 -3.10 10.03 -4.58
CA LEU A 240 -3.75 9.18 -3.58
C LEU A 240 -4.90 9.90 -2.89
N LEU A 241 -4.73 11.18 -2.53
CA LEU A 241 -5.80 11.99 -1.92
C LEU A 241 -6.98 12.17 -2.86
N ASP A 242 -6.73 12.47 -4.14
CA ASP A 242 -7.77 12.57 -5.17
C ASP A 242 -8.53 11.24 -5.32
N PHE A 243 -7.80 10.11 -5.33
CA PHE A 243 -8.40 8.79 -5.42
C PHE A 243 -9.23 8.45 -4.17
N PHE A 244 -8.75 8.74 -2.98
CA PHE A 244 -9.47 8.48 -1.73
C PHE A 244 -10.75 9.33 -1.64
N GLU A 245 -10.70 10.60 -2.05
CA GLU A 245 -11.88 11.46 -2.13
C GLU A 245 -12.91 10.87 -3.10
N GLU A 246 -12.47 10.42 -4.29
CA GLU A 246 -13.36 9.86 -5.32
C GLU A 246 -14.11 8.61 -4.85
N ILE A 247 -13.43 7.70 -4.12
CA ILE A 247 -14.02 6.45 -3.63
C ILE A 247 -14.71 6.60 -2.27
N GLY A 248 -14.63 7.77 -1.63
CA GLY A 248 -15.17 8.02 -0.28
C GLY A 248 -14.40 7.32 0.83
N TYR A 249 -13.13 7.07 0.61
CA TYR A 249 -12.24 6.44 1.59
C TYR A 249 -11.83 7.40 2.68
#